data_4c2609fff53ef1f6e1bc8a547bac6d75
#
_entry.id   4c2609fff53ef1f6e1bc8a547bac6d75
#
_cell.length_a   1.000
_cell.length_b   1.000
_cell.length_c   1.000
_cell.angle_alpha   90.00
_cell.angle_beta   90.00
_cell.angle_gamma   90.00
#
_symmetry.space_group_name_H-M   'P 1'
#
loop_
_entity.id
_entity.type
_entity.pdbx_description
1 polymer ?
#
loop_
_entity_poly.entity_id
_entity_poly.type
_entity_poly.pdbx_seq_one_letter_code
_entity_poly.pdbx_strand_id
1 'polypeptide(L)'
;IASGSHDWENRLENNIWTYTLEDIWSGLQDSYQNLVNDVKEKYDITLTKVGSIGFSAMMHGYMAFDKDGELLVPFRTWRNTMTEQAAKELTELFRFNMPQRWSGAHLYQAILNKEEHVKDIDFITTLAGYVHWKLTGEKVLGVGDASGMFPIDSTTRNWNKEMLAKFDELVAPKGYPWKVEDILPKVLVAGEKAGTLTEEGAKLLDPTGKLQAGIPVCPPEGDAGTGM
;
A
#
# COMPACT_ATOMS: atom_id res chain seq x y z
N ILE A 1 23.91 4.34 15.42
CA ILE A 1 22.74 3.85 14.64
C ILE A 1 22.31 2.51 15.24
N ALA A 2 21.02 2.31 15.38
CA ALA A 2 20.40 1.08 15.84
C ALA A 2 19.56 0.45 14.72
N SER A 3 19.33 -0.86 14.79
CA SER A 3 18.55 -1.61 13.81
C SER A 3 17.77 -2.73 14.46
N GLY A 4 16.67 -3.11 13.82
CA GLY A 4 15.91 -4.31 14.14
C GLY A 4 15.44 -4.96 12.85
N SER A 5 15.37 -6.27 12.83
CA SER A 5 14.99 -7.05 11.66
C SER A 5 14.08 -8.21 12.04
N HIS A 6 13.31 -8.67 11.07
CA HIS A 6 12.52 -9.88 11.10
C HIS A 6 12.80 -10.67 9.82
N ASP A 7 13.02 -11.96 9.94
CA ASP A 7 13.21 -12.82 8.78
C ASP A 7 11.85 -13.11 8.12
N TRP A 8 11.78 -12.86 6.82
CA TRP A 8 10.54 -12.86 6.06
C TRP A 8 10.50 -14.00 5.05
N GLU A 9 9.49 -14.83 5.13
CA GLU A 9 9.32 -15.93 4.18
C GLU A 9 8.30 -15.61 3.10
N ASN A 10 8.63 -15.97 1.83
CA ASN A 10 7.66 -15.87 0.74
C ASN A 10 6.60 -16.97 0.89
N ARG A 11 5.33 -16.60 0.76
CA ARG A 11 4.20 -17.50 0.90
C ARG A 11 3.44 -17.62 -0.41
N LEU A 12 3.24 -18.86 -0.87
CA LEU A 12 2.41 -19.21 -2.03
C LEU A 12 1.22 -20.02 -1.55
N GLU A 13 0.02 -19.44 -1.60
CA GLU A 13 -1.22 -20.09 -1.19
C GLU A 13 -2.23 -20.04 -2.34
N ASN A 14 -2.79 -21.19 -2.70
CA ASN A 14 -3.76 -21.32 -3.80
C ASN A 14 -3.28 -20.65 -5.12
N ASN A 15 -2.00 -20.79 -5.44
CA ASN A 15 -1.32 -20.16 -6.57
C ASN A 15 -1.26 -18.63 -6.52
N ILE A 16 -1.42 -18.02 -5.34
CA ILE A 16 -1.26 -16.59 -5.11
C ILE A 16 -0.03 -16.38 -4.21
N TRP A 17 0.94 -15.59 -4.67
CA TRP A 17 1.99 -15.06 -3.83
C TRP A 17 1.41 -14.00 -2.92
N THR A 18 1.37 -14.27 -1.62
CA THR A 18 0.66 -13.46 -0.64
C THR A 18 1.43 -13.35 0.68
N TYR A 19 0.94 -12.49 1.55
CA TYR A 19 1.20 -12.44 2.99
C TYR A 19 -0.13 -12.16 3.67
N THR A 20 -0.36 -12.77 4.82
CA THR A 20 -1.53 -12.43 5.63
C THR A 20 -1.33 -11.09 6.34
N LEU A 21 -2.41 -10.45 6.77
CA LEU A 21 -2.30 -9.23 7.58
C LEU A 21 -1.58 -9.52 8.91
N GLU A 22 -1.74 -10.72 9.45
CA GLU A 22 -1.04 -11.18 10.66
C GLU A 22 0.47 -11.29 10.42
N ASP A 23 0.92 -11.85 9.30
CA ASP A 23 2.35 -11.90 8.94
C ASP A 23 2.93 -10.49 8.86
N ILE A 24 2.21 -9.55 8.22
CA ILE A 24 2.66 -8.16 8.07
C ILE A 24 2.87 -7.51 9.44
N TRP A 25 1.87 -7.60 10.33
CA TRP A 25 1.94 -6.95 11.62
C TRP A 25 2.90 -7.63 12.58
N SER A 26 2.95 -8.95 12.62
CA SER A 26 3.92 -9.68 13.46
C SER A 26 5.36 -9.35 13.05
N GLY A 27 5.64 -9.29 11.74
CA GLY A 27 6.96 -8.91 11.23
C GLY A 27 7.36 -7.48 11.58
N LEU A 28 6.42 -6.52 11.46
CA LEU A 28 6.67 -5.13 11.83
C LEU A 28 6.89 -4.95 13.33
N GLN A 29 6.06 -5.59 14.16
CA GLN A 29 6.18 -5.56 15.62
C GLN A 29 7.51 -6.18 16.08
N ASP A 30 7.88 -7.32 15.53
CA ASP A 30 9.16 -7.98 15.85
C ASP A 30 10.35 -7.12 15.45
N SER A 31 10.35 -6.56 14.23
CA SER A 31 11.40 -5.63 13.77
C SER A 31 11.49 -4.39 14.68
N TYR A 32 10.35 -3.82 15.06
CA TYR A 32 10.33 -2.66 15.96
C TYR A 32 10.85 -3.03 17.36
N GLN A 33 10.42 -4.17 17.93
CA GLN A 33 10.89 -4.62 19.24
C GLN A 33 12.40 -4.91 19.23
N ASN A 34 12.91 -5.50 18.16
CA ASN A 34 14.35 -5.75 17.99
C ASN A 34 15.13 -4.42 17.90
N LEU A 35 14.57 -3.40 17.19
CA LEU A 35 15.13 -2.05 17.19
C LEU A 35 15.16 -1.43 18.60
N VAL A 36 14.07 -1.54 19.36
CA VAL A 36 13.99 -1.02 20.75
C VAL A 36 15.05 -1.67 21.64
N ASN A 37 15.25 -2.99 21.51
CA ASN A 37 16.25 -3.73 22.26
C ASN A 37 17.67 -3.28 21.89
N ASP A 38 17.97 -3.12 20.61
CA ASP A 38 19.27 -2.65 20.11
C ASP A 38 19.59 -1.22 20.58
N VAL A 39 18.57 -0.33 20.62
CA VAL A 39 18.70 1.02 21.19
C VAL A 39 19.02 0.96 22.68
N LYS A 40 18.32 0.09 23.43
CA LYS A 40 18.56 -0.08 24.86
C LYS A 40 19.95 -0.61 25.15
N GLU A 41 20.40 -1.59 24.40
CA GLU A 41 21.73 -2.19 24.56
C GLU A 41 22.86 -1.20 24.24
N LYS A 42 22.75 -0.48 23.12
CA LYS A 42 23.82 0.42 22.64
C LYS A 42 23.90 1.74 23.40
N TYR A 43 22.77 2.25 23.85
CA TYR A 43 22.67 3.64 24.35
C TYR A 43 22.07 3.76 25.75
N ASP A 44 21.62 2.66 26.35
CA ASP A 44 20.87 2.64 27.62
C ASP A 44 19.62 3.55 27.62
N ILE A 45 18.99 3.71 26.45
CA ILE A 45 17.79 4.55 26.25
C ILE A 45 16.56 3.63 26.11
N THR A 46 15.47 4.00 26.79
CA THR A 46 14.15 3.43 26.49
C THR A 46 13.53 4.24 25.38
N LEU A 47 13.34 3.63 24.20
CA LEU A 47 12.77 4.29 23.04
C LEU A 47 11.25 4.44 23.23
N THR A 48 10.79 5.68 23.39
CA THR A 48 9.36 6.00 23.53
C THR A 48 8.87 6.96 22.45
N LYS A 49 9.79 7.62 21.74
CA LYS A 49 9.49 8.60 20.71
C LYS A 49 10.64 8.72 19.72
N VAL A 50 10.32 8.97 18.47
CA VAL A 50 11.26 9.31 17.39
C VAL A 50 10.85 10.63 16.75
N GLY A 51 11.74 11.28 16.01
CA GLY A 51 11.47 12.56 15.34
C GLY A 51 10.46 12.43 14.20
N SER A 52 10.52 11.34 13.45
CA SER A 52 9.59 11.00 12.36
C SER A 52 9.64 9.52 12.04
N ILE A 53 8.62 9.03 11.33
CA ILE A 53 8.55 7.66 10.83
C ILE A 53 8.34 7.72 9.31
N GLY A 54 8.98 6.84 8.57
CA GLY A 54 8.76 6.62 7.13
C GLY A 54 8.67 5.14 6.82
N PHE A 55 7.81 4.81 5.87
CA PHE A 55 7.65 3.44 5.38
C PHE A 55 8.08 3.34 3.93
N SER A 56 8.89 2.31 3.66
CA SER A 56 9.24 1.87 2.32
C SER A 56 8.94 0.38 2.26
N ALA A 57 8.13 -0.04 1.30
CA ALA A 57 7.77 -1.44 1.13
C ALA A 57 7.77 -1.84 -0.34
N MET A 58 7.58 -3.14 -0.62
CA MET A 58 7.47 -3.63 -1.98
C MET A 58 6.41 -2.85 -2.76
N MET A 59 6.78 -2.33 -3.91
CA MET A 59 5.86 -1.65 -4.82
C MET A 59 4.84 -2.62 -5.41
N HIS A 60 3.78 -2.03 -5.99
CA HIS A 60 2.77 -2.76 -6.74
C HIS A 60 1.91 -3.69 -5.88
N GLY A 61 1.29 -4.66 -6.56
CA GLY A 61 0.38 -5.60 -5.90
C GLY A 61 -1.03 -5.03 -5.72
N TYR A 62 -1.86 -5.77 -5.01
CA TYR A 62 -3.28 -5.46 -4.90
C TYR A 62 -3.80 -5.83 -3.52
N MET A 63 -4.14 -4.81 -2.75
CA MET A 63 -4.87 -4.90 -1.49
C MET A 63 -6.18 -4.13 -1.67
N ALA A 64 -7.30 -4.82 -1.62
CA ALA A 64 -8.63 -4.23 -1.78
C ALA A 64 -9.42 -4.38 -0.48
N PHE A 65 -9.99 -3.29 -0.02
CA PHE A 65 -10.71 -3.19 1.25
C PHE A 65 -12.14 -2.72 1.00
N ASP A 66 -13.05 -3.19 1.84
CA ASP A 66 -14.41 -2.68 1.90
C ASP A 66 -14.51 -1.40 2.75
N LYS A 67 -15.75 -0.87 2.88
CA LYS A 67 -16.05 0.31 3.69
C LYS A 67 -15.76 0.17 5.19
N ASP A 68 -15.72 -1.05 5.69
CA ASP A 68 -15.45 -1.36 7.11
C ASP A 68 -13.92 -1.57 7.33
N GLY A 69 -13.14 -1.54 6.24
CA GLY A 69 -11.68 -1.66 6.25
C GLY A 69 -11.19 -3.11 6.33
N GLU A 70 -12.06 -4.06 5.95
CA GLU A 70 -11.73 -5.48 5.87
C GLU A 70 -11.14 -5.82 4.51
N LEU A 71 -10.11 -6.67 4.50
CA LEU A 71 -9.44 -7.12 3.28
C LEU A 71 -10.37 -8.09 2.52
N LEU A 72 -10.80 -7.71 1.32
CA LEU A 72 -11.79 -8.44 0.55
C LEU A 72 -11.27 -9.73 -0.10
N VAL A 73 -9.99 -9.75 -0.44
CA VAL A 73 -9.31 -10.91 -1.06
C VAL A 73 -7.88 -11.01 -0.53
N PRO A 74 -7.22 -12.18 -0.60
CA PRO A 74 -5.83 -12.30 -0.22
C PRO A 74 -4.96 -11.25 -0.92
N PHE A 75 -4.02 -10.65 -0.20
CA PHE A 75 -3.06 -9.69 -0.77
C PHE A 75 -2.32 -10.34 -1.94
N ARG A 76 -2.41 -9.75 -3.13
CA ARG A 76 -1.69 -10.19 -4.32
C ARG A 76 -0.42 -9.36 -4.45
N THR A 77 0.73 -9.95 -4.13
CA THR A 77 2.02 -9.26 -4.20
C THR A 77 2.48 -9.03 -5.66
N TRP A 78 3.53 -8.26 -5.84
CA TRP A 78 4.15 -7.98 -7.15
C TRP A 78 4.61 -9.24 -7.92
N ARG A 79 4.74 -10.39 -7.24
CA ARG A 79 5.15 -11.67 -7.82
C ARG A 79 4.06 -12.33 -8.65
N ASN A 80 2.82 -11.89 -8.52
CA ASN A 80 1.70 -12.46 -9.24
C ASN A 80 1.66 -11.96 -10.69
N THR A 81 1.58 -12.89 -11.63
CA THR A 81 1.57 -12.64 -13.09
C THR A 81 0.24 -13.05 -13.74
N MET A 82 -0.84 -13.14 -12.96
CA MET A 82 -2.15 -13.59 -13.41
C MET A 82 -2.95 -12.54 -14.21
N THR A 83 -2.36 -11.39 -14.52
CA THR A 83 -3.04 -10.21 -15.06
C THR A 83 -2.64 -9.88 -16.49
N GLU A 84 -2.20 -10.87 -17.27
CA GLU A 84 -1.68 -10.68 -18.64
C GLU A 84 -2.72 -10.03 -19.56
N GLN A 85 -3.97 -10.52 -19.55
CA GLN A 85 -5.04 -9.97 -20.37
C GLN A 85 -5.32 -8.51 -19.99
N ALA A 86 -5.49 -8.23 -18.71
CA ALA A 86 -5.76 -6.89 -18.22
C ALA A 86 -4.64 -5.90 -18.56
N ALA A 87 -3.39 -6.31 -18.34
CA ALA A 87 -2.22 -5.50 -18.65
C ALA A 87 -2.14 -5.13 -20.14
N LYS A 88 -2.42 -6.09 -21.02
CA LYS A 88 -2.45 -5.87 -22.47
C LYS A 88 -3.55 -4.89 -22.86
N GLU A 89 -4.80 -5.14 -22.46
CA GLU A 89 -5.95 -4.31 -22.79
C GLU A 89 -5.79 -2.86 -22.27
N LEU A 90 -5.32 -2.68 -21.02
CA LEU A 90 -5.06 -1.35 -20.45
C LEU A 90 -3.90 -0.64 -21.14
N THR A 91 -2.84 -1.36 -21.53
CA THR A 91 -1.73 -0.78 -22.31
C THR A 91 -2.22 -0.22 -23.65
N GLU A 92 -3.07 -0.96 -24.35
CA GLU A 92 -3.67 -0.54 -25.62
C GLU A 92 -4.61 0.68 -25.41
N LEU A 93 -5.47 0.64 -24.38
CA LEU A 93 -6.42 1.70 -24.05
C LEU A 93 -5.72 3.02 -23.71
N PHE A 94 -4.71 2.94 -22.84
CA PHE A 94 -4.01 4.13 -22.36
C PHE A 94 -2.90 4.60 -23.32
N ARG A 95 -2.48 3.76 -24.27
CA ARG A 95 -1.24 3.94 -25.05
C ARG A 95 -0.04 4.20 -24.14
N PHE A 96 -0.03 3.51 -23.01
CA PHE A 96 0.95 3.61 -21.94
C PHE A 96 1.17 2.23 -21.36
N ASN A 97 2.43 1.84 -21.12
CA ASN A 97 2.74 0.50 -20.61
C ASN A 97 2.16 0.28 -19.21
N MET A 98 1.27 -0.69 -19.10
CA MET A 98 0.66 -1.15 -17.85
C MET A 98 1.20 -2.53 -17.48
N PRO A 99 2.24 -2.63 -16.63
CA PRO A 99 2.80 -3.92 -16.23
C PRO A 99 1.80 -4.79 -15.46
N GLN A 100 1.93 -6.10 -15.61
CA GLN A 100 1.04 -7.07 -14.96
C GLN A 100 0.96 -6.93 -13.43
N ARG A 101 2.05 -6.54 -12.79
CA ARG A 101 2.15 -6.39 -11.32
C ARG A 101 1.47 -5.15 -10.74
N TRP A 102 1.04 -4.20 -11.58
CA TRP A 102 0.39 -2.97 -11.12
C TRP A 102 -1.02 -3.22 -10.57
N SER A 103 -1.39 -2.44 -9.56
CA SER A 103 -2.70 -2.57 -8.90
C SER A 103 -3.88 -2.41 -9.88
N GLY A 104 -3.75 -1.49 -10.85
CA GLY A 104 -4.75 -1.29 -11.90
C GLY A 104 -4.92 -2.52 -12.80
N ALA A 105 -3.84 -3.25 -13.11
CA ALA A 105 -3.93 -4.49 -13.87
C ALA A 105 -4.62 -5.58 -13.06
N HIS A 106 -4.34 -5.69 -11.75
CA HIS A 106 -5.04 -6.61 -10.86
C HIS A 106 -6.52 -6.30 -10.71
N LEU A 107 -6.87 -5.03 -10.53
CA LEU A 107 -8.26 -4.58 -10.46
C LEU A 107 -9.02 -4.93 -11.75
N TYR A 108 -8.45 -4.60 -12.91
CA TYR A 108 -9.10 -4.88 -14.17
C TYR A 108 -9.20 -6.39 -14.46
N GLN A 109 -8.18 -7.18 -14.08
CA GLN A 109 -8.25 -8.63 -14.19
C GLN A 109 -9.36 -9.22 -13.31
N ALA A 110 -9.53 -8.71 -12.09
CA ALA A 110 -10.63 -9.12 -11.21
C ALA A 110 -12.00 -8.81 -11.83
N ILE A 111 -12.13 -7.66 -12.52
CA ILE A 111 -13.32 -7.29 -13.29
C ILE A 111 -13.56 -8.25 -14.45
N LEU A 112 -12.54 -8.59 -15.22
CA LEU A 112 -12.62 -9.56 -16.33
C LEU A 112 -13.05 -10.94 -15.84
N ASN A 113 -12.50 -11.37 -14.72
CA ASN A 113 -12.81 -12.63 -14.06
C ASN A 113 -14.19 -12.64 -13.38
N LYS A 114 -14.88 -11.47 -13.28
CA LYS A 114 -16.13 -11.29 -12.55
C LYS A 114 -16.02 -11.68 -11.08
N GLU A 115 -14.91 -11.36 -10.45
CA GLU A 115 -14.70 -11.62 -9.02
C GLU A 115 -15.71 -10.82 -8.18
N GLU A 116 -16.39 -11.48 -7.26
CA GLU A 116 -17.52 -10.90 -6.52
C GLU A 116 -17.16 -9.70 -5.66
N HIS A 117 -15.94 -9.67 -5.12
CA HIS A 117 -15.46 -8.61 -4.24
C HIS A 117 -15.40 -7.22 -4.91
N VAL A 118 -15.32 -7.17 -6.25
CA VAL A 118 -15.09 -5.91 -6.99
C VAL A 118 -16.18 -4.86 -6.72
N LYS A 119 -17.42 -5.29 -6.53
CA LYS A 119 -18.55 -4.39 -6.24
C LYS A 119 -18.50 -3.76 -4.85
N ASP A 120 -17.80 -4.40 -3.92
CA ASP A 120 -17.72 -4.02 -2.51
C ASP A 120 -16.44 -3.22 -2.17
N ILE A 121 -15.61 -2.90 -3.18
CA ILE A 121 -14.37 -2.14 -3.00
C ILE A 121 -14.69 -0.69 -2.60
N ASP A 122 -14.12 -0.25 -1.49
CA ASP A 122 -14.09 1.14 -1.01
C ASP A 122 -12.69 1.75 -1.13
N PHE A 123 -11.65 0.91 -1.03
CA PHE A 123 -10.27 1.37 -1.07
C PHE A 123 -9.32 0.32 -1.62
N ILE A 124 -8.41 0.72 -2.50
CA ILE A 124 -7.28 -0.11 -2.94
C ILE A 124 -5.96 0.59 -2.65
N THR A 125 -4.95 -0.18 -2.27
CA THR A 125 -3.63 0.37 -1.95
C THR A 125 -2.53 -0.68 -2.11
N THR A 126 -1.29 -0.25 -1.89
CA THR A 126 -0.08 -1.08 -1.77
C THR A 126 0.20 -1.42 -0.32
N LEU A 127 1.22 -2.25 -0.08
CA LEU A 127 1.64 -2.60 1.28
C LEU A 127 2.07 -1.38 2.10
N ALA A 128 2.86 -0.46 1.52
CA ALA A 128 3.29 0.75 2.21
C ALA A 128 2.09 1.63 2.59
N GLY A 129 1.14 1.81 1.67
CA GLY A 129 -0.08 2.57 1.92
C GLY A 129 -0.98 1.93 2.97
N TYR A 130 -1.10 0.59 2.99
CA TYR A 130 -1.85 -0.13 4.01
C TYR A 130 -1.26 0.08 5.42
N VAL A 131 0.04 -0.11 5.58
CA VAL A 131 0.73 0.09 6.88
C VAL A 131 0.55 1.54 7.34
N HIS A 132 0.78 2.50 6.45
CA HIS A 132 0.60 3.92 6.74
C HIS A 132 -0.83 4.24 7.20
N TRP A 133 -1.83 3.78 6.46
CA TRP A 133 -3.23 4.00 6.79
C TRP A 133 -3.58 3.45 8.18
N LYS A 134 -3.17 2.23 8.50
CA LYS A 134 -3.46 1.63 9.82
C LYS A 134 -2.75 2.35 10.97
N LEU A 135 -1.63 3.01 10.73
CA LEU A 135 -0.88 3.73 11.76
C LEU A 135 -1.33 5.19 11.93
N THR A 136 -1.87 5.81 10.86
CA THR A 136 -2.19 7.25 10.86
C THR A 136 -3.67 7.55 10.67
N GLY A 137 -4.46 6.61 10.15
CA GLY A 137 -5.82 6.83 9.68
C GLY A 137 -5.92 7.47 8.28
N GLU A 138 -4.79 7.88 7.69
CA GLU A 138 -4.76 8.62 6.41
C GLU A 138 -4.59 7.67 5.22
N LYS A 139 -5.54 7.69 4.28
CA LYS A 139 -5.50 6.92 3.02
C LYS A 139 -4.67 7.66 1.96
N VAL A 140 -3.36 7.71 2.14
CA VAL A 140 -2.43 8.44 1.27
C VAL A 140 -1.30 7.54 0.76
N LEU A 141 -0.65 7.95 -0.32
CA LEU A 141 0.48 7.24 -0.91
C LEU A 141 1.47 8.24 -1.51
N GLY A 142 2.76 7.99 -1.39
CA GLY A 142 3.79 8.75 -2.07
C GLY A 142 3.70 8.58 -3.59
N VAL A 143 4.07 9.61 -4.33
CA VAL A 143 3.94 9.64 -5.80
C VAL A 143 4.72 8.51 -6.48
N GLY A 144 5.86 8.13 -5.91
CA GLY A 144 6.70 7.03 -6.42
C GLY A 144 5.94 5.70 -6.38
N ASP A 145 5.38 5.34 -5.24
CA ASP A 145 4.61 4.10 -5.09
C ASP A 145 3.27 4.15 -5.85
N ALA A 146 2.58 5.31 -5.83
CA ALA A 146 1.36 5.53 -6.59
C ALA A 146 1.56 5.27 -8.10
N SER A 147 2.73 5.64 -8.65
CA SER A 147 3.10 5.38 -10.04
C SER A 147 3.16 3.90 -10.41
N GLY A 148 3.19 3.02 -9.43
CA GLY A 148 3.12 1.55 -9.59
C GLY A 148 1.70 0.98 -9.40
N MET A 149 0.70 1.83 -9.18
CA MET A 149 -0.71 1.44 -9.11
C MET A 149 -1.45 1.79 -10.41
N PHE A 150 -1.44 3.07 -10.75
CA PHE A 150 -2.02 3.64 -11.97
C PHE A 150 -1.10 4.74 -12.52
N PRO A 151 -1.29 5.16 -13.80
CA PRO A 151 -0.47 6.21 -14.39
C PRO A 151 -0.56 7.55 -13.64
N ILE A 152 0.59 8.15 -13.44
CA ILE A 152 0.75 9.50 -12.86
C ILE A 152 1.01 10.50 -13.98
N ASP A 153 0.39 11.66 -13.86
CA ASP A 153 0.76 12.85 -14.66
C ASP A 153 1.97 13.53 -13.99
N SER A 154 3.09 13.55 -14.69
CA SER A 154 4.35 14.11 -14.17
C SER A 154 4.29 15.63 -13.93
N THR A 155 3.38 16.34 -14.58
CA THR A 155 3.20 17.80 -14.40
C THR A 155 2.47 18.11 -13.10
N THR A 156 1.37 17.41 -12.88
CA THR A 156 0.54 17.59 -11.67
C THR A 156 1.04 16.77 -10.48
N ARG A 157 1.89 15.76 -10.72
CA ARG A 157 2.36 14.77 -9.73
C ARG A 157 1.20 14.06 -9.03
N ASN A 158 0.14 13.81 -9.78
CA ASN A 158 -1.07 13.16 -9.29
C ASN A 158 -1.58 12.18 -10.35
N TRP A 159 -2.65 11.48 -10.06
CA TRP A 159 -3.29 10.55 -10.99
C TRP A 159 -3.55 11.20 -12.35
N ASN A 160 -3.23 10.49 -13.42
CA ASN A 160 -3.53 10.93 -14.78
C ASN A 160 -5.04 10.85 -15.03
N LYS A 161 -5.72 11.99 -14.94
CA LYS A 161 -7.18 12.10 -15.02
C LYS A 161 -7.78 11.59 -16.33
N GLU A 162 -7.06 11.76 -17.45
CA GLU A 162 -7.51 11.24 -18.73
C GLU A 162 -7.54 9.72 -18.74
N MET A 163 -6.50 9.08 -18.19
CA MET A 163 -6.41 7.63 -18.14
C MET A 163 -7.40 7.03 -17.13
N LEU A 164 -7.62 7.70 -15.98
CA LEU A 164 -8.66 7.29 -15.04
C LEU A 164 -10.06 7.38 -15.67
N ALA A 165 -10.36 8.46 -16.41
CA ALA A 165 -11.64 8.59 -17.11
C ALA A 165 -11.82 7.49 -18.16
N LYS A 166 -10.80 7.14 -18.94
CA LYS A 166 -10.84 6.02 -19.88
C LYS A 166 -11.11 4.67 -19.17
N PHE A 167 -10.51 4.49 -17.99
CA PHE A 167 -10.80 3.29 -17.19
C PHE A 167 -12.25 3.25 -16.73
N ASP A 168 -12.77 4.36 -16.21
CA ASP A 168 -14.17 4.45 -15.78
C ASP A 168 -15.14 4.20 -16.93
N GLU A 169 -14.86 4.75 -18.13
CA GLU A 169 -15.64 4.48 -19.36
C GLU A 169 -15.61 2.99 -19.73
N LEU A 170 -14.44 2.35 -19.65
CA LEU A 170 -14.27 0.91 -19.95
C LEU A 170 -15.11 0.03 -19.02
N VAL A 171 -15.19 0.37 -17.74
CA VAL A 171 -15.90 -0.44 -16.73
C VAL A 171 -17.33 0.00 -16.49
N ALA A 172 -17.77 1.14 -17.00
CA ALA A 172 -19.13 1.68 -16.83
C ALA A 172 -20.26 0.68 -17.12
N PRO A 173 -20.16 -0.20 -18.18
CA PRO A 173 -21.20 -1.19 -18.44
C PRO A 173 -21.37 -2.25 -17.35
N LYS A 174 -20.45 -2.35 -16.41
CA LYS A 174 -20.51 -3.29 -15.27
C LYS A 174 -21.36 -2.77 -14.11
N GLY A 175 -21.59 -1.44 -14.04
CA GLY A 175 -22.47 -0.83 -13.05
C GLY A 175 -21.93 -0.84 -11.62
N TYR A 176 -20.60 -0.77 -11.43
CA TYR A 176 -20.02 -0.66 -10.10
C TYR A 176 -20.41 0.65 -9.42
N PRO A 177 -20.55 0.68 -8.07
CA PRO A 177 -20.98 1.86 -7.33
C PRO A 177 -19.90 2.93 -7.18
N TRP A 178 -18.68 2.65 -7.57
CA TRP A 178 -17.48 3.49 -7.43
C TRP A 178 -16.91 3.91 -8.79
N LYS A 179 -16.19 5.01 -8.80
CA LYS A 179 -15.24 5.37 -9.84
C LYS A 179 -13.82 5.06 -9.36
N VAL A 180 -12.91 4.82 -10.30
CA VAL A 180 -11.55 4.41 -9.94
C VAL A 180 -10.85 5.42 -9.04
N GLU A 181 -11.08 6.72 -9.24
CA GLU A 181 -10.48 7.76 -8.39
C GLU A 181 -11.00 7.72 -6.94
N ASP A 182 -12.25 7.32 -6.72
CA ASP A 182 -12.86 7.28 -5.39
C ASP A 182 -12.23 6.20 -4.49
N ILE A 183 -11.72 5.14 -5.09
CA ILE A 183 -11.11 3.99 -4.40
C ILE A 183 -9.58 4.05 -4.32
N LEU A 184 -8.94 5.05 -4.94
CA LEU A 184 -7.50 5.24 -4.92
C LEU A 184 -7.04 6.11 -3.74
N PRO A 185 -5.82 5.91 -3.21
CA PRO A 185 -5.26 6.80 -2.20
C PRO A 185 -5.01 8.21 -2.75
N LYS A 186 -5.02 9.20 -1.87
CA LYS A 186 -4.54 10.54 -2.21
C LYS A 186 -3.03 10.50 -2.44
N VAL A 187 -2.57 11.06 -3.56
CA VAL A 187 -1.14 11.13 -3.88
C VAL A 187 -0.49 12.30 -3.17
N LEU A 188 0.67 12.07 -2.56
CA LEU A 188 1.51 13.07 -1.93
C LEU A 188 2.93 13.02 -2.51
N VAL A 189 3.61 14.16 -2.51
CA VAL A 189 5.04 14.21 -2.84
C VAL A 189 5.89 14.26 -1.58
N ALA A 190 7.18 13.94 -1.71
CA ALA A 190 8.12 13.97 -0.60
C ALA A 190 8.12 15.36 0.09
N GLY A 191 8.06 15.36 1.42
CA GLY A 191 8.00 16.56 2.24
C GLY A 191 6.59 17.08 2.56
N GLU A 192 5.55 16.54 1.94
CA GLU A 192 4.18 16.85 2.31
C GLU A 192 3.76 16.14 3.60
N LYS A 193 2.77 16.70 4.28
CA LYS A 193 2.23 16.13 5.51
C LYS A 193 1.35 14.94 5.19
N ALA A 194 1.72 13.77 5.71
CA ALA A 194 0.98 12.52 5.50
C ALA A 194 0.27 12.01 6.77
N GLY A 195 0.15 12.85 7.78
CA GLY A 195 -0.48 12.50 9.06
C GLY A 195 0.53 12.28 10.18
N THR A 196 0.02 11.84 11.32
CA THR A 196 0.79 11.51 12.52
C THR A 196 0.39 10.15 13.05
N LEU A 197 1.31 9.49 13.73
CA LEU A 197 1.03 8.23 14.43
C LEU A 197 -0.12 8.44 15.44
N THR A 198 -1.19 7.69 15.30
CA THR A 198 -2.33 7.71 16.22
C THR A 198 -2.04 6.91 17.50
N GLU A 199 -2.90 7.01 18.51
CA GLU A 199 -2.77 6.16 19.71
C GLU A 199 -2.98 4.68 19.38
N GLU A 200 -3.95 4.38 18.52
CA GLU A 200 -4.22 3.04 18.02
C GLU A 200 -3.05 2.51 17.18
N GLY A 201 -2.51 3.35 16.28
CA GLY A 201 -1.35 3.02 15.48
C GLY A 201 -0.09 2.77 16.32
N ALA A 202 0.13 3.57 17.35
CA ALA A 202 1.25 3.36 18.28
C ALA A 202 1.14 2.02 19.02
N LYS A 203 -0.06 1.67 19.50
CA LYS A 203 -0.33 0.37 20.15
C LYS A 203 -0.23 -0.80 19.18
N LEU A 204 -0.63 -0.59 17.92
CA LEU A 204 -0.53 -1.59 16.87
C LEU A 204 0.93 -1.90 16.53
N LEU A 205 1.79 -0.88 16.41
CA LEU A 205 3.22 -1.06 16.14
C LEU A 205 3.99 -1.55 17.37
N ASP A 206 3.68 -1.00 18.55
CA ASP A 206 4.31 -1.34 19.83
C ASP A 206 3.27 -1.87 20.84
N PRO A 207 3.00 -3.19 20.86
CA PRO A 207 2.08 -3.79 21.82
C PRO A 207 2.50 -3.60 23.30
N THR A 208 3.76 -3.23 23.57
CA THR A 208 4.21 -2.91 24.95
C THR A 208 3.65 -1.58 25.45
N GLY A 209 3.10 -0.74 24.54
CA GLY A 209 2.48 0.55 24.85
C GLY A 209 3.44 1.66 25.27
N LYS A 210 4.74 1.52 24.99
CA LYS A 210 5.75 2.55 25.32
C LYS A 210 5.88 3.62 24.23
N LEU A 211 5.60 3.27 22.97
CA LEU A 211 5.67 4.22 21.85
C LEU A 211 4.56 5.25 21.97
N GLN A 212 4.93 6.52 21.93
CA GLN A 212 4.01 7.64 22.04
C GLN A 212 3.41 7.99 20.66
N ALA A 213 2.14 8.35 20.66
CA ALA A 213 1.46 8.94 19.50
C ALA A 213 1.95 10.36 19.17
N GLY A 214 1.46 10.91 18.05
CA GLY A 214 1.75 12.28 17.61
C GLY A 214 3.08 12.43 16.86
N ILE A 215 3.76 11.32 16.53
CA ILE A 215 4.98 11.33 15.72
C ILE A 215 4.59 11.60 14.25
N PRO A 216 5.21 12.59 13.56
CA PRO A 216 4.99 12.81 12.15
C PRO A 216 5.35 11.58 11.31
N VAL A 217 4.50 11.25 10.34
CA VAL A 217 4.75 10.15 9.41
C VAL A 217 4.90 10.71 8.00
N CYS A 218 5.95 10.29 7.31
CA CYS A 218 6.23 10.70 5.92
C CYS A 218 5.25 10.01 4.96
N PRO A 219 5.02 10.56 3.74
CA PRO A 219 4.32 9.83 2.69
C PRO A 219 4.95 8.44 2.49
N PRO A 220 4.15 7.37 2.52
CA PRO A 220 4.68 6.01 2.33
C PRO A 220 5.10 5.81 0.87
N GLU A 221 6.23 5.18 0.65
CA GLU A 221 6.83 5.01 -0.67
C GLU A 221 7.18 3.55 -0.98
N GLY A 222 7.37 3.28 -2.25
CA GLY A 222 7.84 1.98 -2.73
C GLY A 222 9.36 1.82 -2.59
N ASP A 223 9.80 0.58 -2.47
CA ASP A 223 11.20 0.20 -2.33
C ASP A 223 12.08 0.65 -3.51
N ALA A 224 11.55 0.63 -4.73
CA ALA A 224 12.29 1.09 -5.91
C ALA A 224 12.56 2.61 -5.89
N GLY A 225 11.62 3.42 -5.38
CA GLY A 225 11.77 4.87 -5.29
C GLY A 225 12.70 5.32 -4.16
N THR A 226 12.74 4.57 -3.07
CA THR A 226 13.53 4.92 -1.88
C THR A 226 14.92 4.30 -1.88
N GLY A 227 15.17 3.31 -2.72
CA GLY A 227 16.45 2.59 -2.82
C GLY A 227 17.46 3.20 -3.81
N MET A 228 17.12 4.32 -4.45
CA MET A 228 17.98 5.01 -5.43
C MET A 228 18.85 6.10 -4.81
#